data_e68b795b9c2a4b968641fd9411f4fa64
#
_entry.id   e68b795b9c2a4b968641fd9411f4fa64
#
_cell.length_a   1.000
_cell.length_b   1.000
_cell.length_c   1.000
_cell.angle_alpha   90.00
_cell.angle_beta   90.00
_cell.angle_gamma   90.00
#
_symmetry.space_group_name_H-M   'P 1'
#
loop_
_entity.id
_entity.type
_entity.pdbx_description
1 polymer ?
#
loop_
_entity_poly.entity_id
_entity_poly.type
_entity_poly.pdbx_seq_one_letter_code
_entity_poly.pdbx_strand_id
1 'polypeptide(L)'
;DELRKIAYSGKDYLIQIQQREISNTGIPSLKIGYNSVFGYYLEVTNTHKDKVPPSWHRKQTLTGSERYITEELKEYEQKILGAEDKIIELEVRLFNELILSLTEYIEPVQLNAQVLARIDVLLSFAESAKINNYIKPEIDDSLRLEIRKGRHPVIETQLDAADSYIPNDIFLDNETQQILIITGPNMSGKSALLRQTALIVLLAQIGSFVPAESAKIGIVDKIFTRVG
;
A
#
# COMPACT_ATOMS: atom_id res chain seq x y z
N ASP A 1 -12.77 -27.40 6.94
CA ASP A 1 -13.35 -27.56 8.30
C ASP A 1 -13.14 -28.98 8.88
N GLU A 2 -13.30 -30.05 8.09
CA GLU A 2 -13.07 -31.43 8.58
C GLU A 2 -11.61 -31.67 8.97
N LEU A 3 -10.66 -31.23 8.12
CA LEU A 3 -9.22 -31.35 8.42
C LEU A 3 -8.81 -30.58 9.67
N ARG A 4 -9.37 -29.37 9.83
CA ARG A 4 -9.16 -28.58 11.06
C ARG A 4 -9.73 -29.28 12.30
N LYS A 5 -10.90 -29.90 12.20
CA LYS A 5 -11.46 -30.69 13.32
C LYS A 5 -10.52 -31.84 13.70
N ILE A 6 -9.94 -32.54 12.74
CA ILE A 6 -8.98 -33.62 12.99
C ILE A 6 -7.72 -33.05 13.67
N ALA A 7 -7.17 -31.95 13.20
CA ALA A 7 -6.00 -31.31 13.80
C ALA A 7 -6.27 -30.77 15.24
N TYR A 8 -7.46 -30.20 15.48
CA TYR A 8 -7.82 -29.65 16.79
C TYR A 8 -8.30 -30.71 17.79
N SER A 9 -9.08 -31.73 17.36
CA SER A 9 -9.49 -32.83 18.22
C SER A 9 -8.30 -33.69 18.67
N GLY A 10 -7.16 -33.44 18.02
CA GLY A 10 -5.90 -34.09 18.32
C GLY A 10 -5.46 -33.97 19.76
N LYS A 11 -5.55 -32.79 20.32
CA LYS A 11 -5.17 -32.57 21.74
C LYS A 11 -6.09 -33.32 22.71
N ASP A 12 -7.38 -33.31 22.44
CA ASP A 12 -8.36 -33.96 23.30
C ASP A 12 -8.20 -35.49 23.27
N TYR A 13 -7.87 -36.06 22.12
CA TYR A 13 -7.62 -37.48 21.98
C TYR A 13 -6.33 -37.92 22.73
N LEU A 14 -5.26 -37.13 22.65
CA LEU A 14 -4.04 -37.41 23.43
C LEU A 14 -4.32 -37.36 24.93
N ILE A 15 -5.14 -36.46 25.42
CA ILE A 15 -5.58 -36.39 26.81
C ILE A 15 -6.37 -37.64 27.18
N GLN A 16 -7.24 -38.12 26.33
CA GLN A 16 -8.02 -39.36 26.55
C GLN A 16 -7.08 -40.58 26.61
N ILE A 17 -6.12 -40.69 25.67
CA ILE A 17 -5.10 -41.76 25.73
C ILE A 17 -4.33 -41.70 27.03
N GLN A 18 -3.87 -40.52 27.43
CA GLN A 18 -3.13 -40.36 28.68
C GLN A 18 -3.95 -40.81 29.90
N GLN A 19 -5.19 -40.41 30.04
CA GLN A 19 -6.07 -40.77 31.13
C GLN A 19 -6.38 -42.27 31.14
N ARG A 20 -6.64 -42.86 29.98
CA ARG A 20 -6.85 -44.29 29.82
C ARG A 20 -5.64 -45.10 30.25
N GLU A 21 -4.45 -44.70 29.77
CA GLU A 21 -3.21 -45.40 30.09
C GLU A 21 -2.81 -45.22 31.58
N ILE A 22 -3.09 -44.07 32.19
CA ILE A 22 -2.96 -43.90 33.67
C ILE A 22 -3.85 -44.90 34.40
N SER A 23 -5.09 -45.05 33.97
CA SER A 23 -6.06 -45.99 34.58
C SER A 23 -5.62 -47.45 34.41
N ASN A 24 -5.16 -47.81 33.20
CA ASN A 24 -4.76 -49.16 32.88
C ASN A 24 -3.48 -49.61 33.60
N THR A 25 -2.48 -48.72 33.71
CA THR A 25 -1.15 -49.05 34.24
C THR A 25 -1.00 -48.70 35.71
N GLY A 26 -1.86 -47.85 36.27
CA GLY A 26 -1.70 -47.32 37.62
C GLY A 26 -0.46 -46.45 37.78
N ILE A 27 -0.02 -45.78 36.73
CA ILE A 27 1.13 -44.85 36.73
C ILE A 27 0.62 -43.42 36.77
N PRO A 28 0.52 -42.75 37.93
CA PRO A 28 -0.10 -41.43 38.04
C PRO A 28 0.76 -40.29 37.43
N SER A 29 2.06 -40.55 37.26
CA SER A 29 3.03 -39.60 36.71
C SER A 29 3.19 -39.71 35.20
N LEU A 30 2.36 -40.52 34.49
CA LEU A 30 2.41 -40.71 33.08
C LEU A 30 2.09 -39.41 32.34
N LYS A 31 2.94 -39.03 31.39
CA LYS A 31 2.73 -37.85 30.55
C LYS A 31 2.88 -38.21 29.07
N ILE A 32 2.10 -37.59 28.22
CA ILE A 32 2.34 -37.59 26.77
C ILE A 32 3.13 -36.35 26.38
N GLY A 33 4.20 -36.54 25.62
CA GLY A 33 5.03 -35.50 25.07
C GLY A 33 5.29 -35.73 23.59
N TYR A 34 5.86 -34.73 22.92
CA TYR A 34 6.25 -34.79 21.52
C TYR A 34 7.76 -34.56 21.36
N ASN A 35 8.37 -35.32 20.47
CA ASN A 35 9.77 -35.19 20.12
C ASN A 35 9.90 -35.17 18.58
N SER A 36 10.65 -34.24 18.04
CA SER A 36 10.81 -34.07 16.58
C SER A 36 11.48 -35.24 15.87
N VAL A 37 12.18 -36.13 16.61
CA VAL A 37 12.89 -37.27 16.00
C VAL A 37 12.05 -38.54 15.95
N PHE A 38 11.22 -38.80 16.96
CA PHE A 38 10.44 -40.04 17.05
C PHE A 38 8.96 -39.88 17.42
N GLY A 39 8.46 -38.63 17.37
CA GLY A 39 7.05 -38.31 17.49
C GLY A 39 6.48 -38.26 18.89
N TYR A 40 5.19 -38.57 19.04
CA TYR A 40 4.52 -38.63 20.33
C TYR A 40 4.99 -39.80 21.15
N TYR A 41 5.19 -39.57 22.45
CA TYR A 41 5.67 -40.59 23.39
C TYR A 41 4.97 -40.50 24.74
N LEU A 42 4.96 -41.61 25.45
CA LEU A 42 4.59 -41.73 26.85
C LEU A 42 5.85 -41.64 27.71
N GLU A 43 5.90 -40.71 28.66
CA GLU A 43 7.01 -40.56 29.60
C GLU A 43 6.64 -41.16 30.96
N VAL A 44 7.44 -42.10 31.41
CA VAL A 44 7.29 -42.83 32.66
C VAL A 44 8.51 -42.56 33.55
N THR A 45 8.30 -42.14 34.79
CA THR A 45 9.36 -41.97 35.76
C THR A 45 9.98 -43.32 36.15
N ASN A 46 11.27 -43.35 36.48
CA ASN A 46 11.98 -44.58 36.81
C ASN A 46 11.37 -45.34 38.01
N THR A 47 10.62 -44.63 38.87
CA THR A 47 9.89 -45.25 40.02
C THR A 47 8.74 -46.16 39.58
N HIS A 48 8.28 -46.05 38.34
CA HIS A 48 7.14 -46.80 37.84
C HIS A 48 7.45 -47.66 36.60
N LYS A 49 8.73 -47.82 36.24
CA LYS A 49 9.14 -48.55 35.03
C LYS A 49 8.69 -50.03 35.05
N ASP A 50 8.56 -50.65 36.24
CA ASP A 50 8.13 -52.04 36.37
C ASP A 50 6.63 -52.25 36.10
N LYS A 51 5.86 -51.17 35.98
CA LYS A 51 4.42 -51.16 35.61
C LYS A 51 4.17 -50.96 34.13
N VAL A 52 5.21 -50.78 33.32
CA VAL A 52 5.08 -50.54 31.90
C VAL A 52 4.66 -51.81 31.19
N PRO A 53 3.58 -51.76 30.36
CA PRO A 53 3.13 -52.92 29.61
C PRO A 53 4.19 -53.41 28.59
N PRO A 54 4.29 -54.71 28.33
CA PRO A 54 5.24 -55.28 27.34
C PRO A 54 5.00 -54.80 25.91
N SER A 55 3.77 -54.32 25.61
CA SER A 55 3.37 -53.79 24.30
C SER A 55 3.94 -52.41 24.01
N TRP A 56 4.49 -51.72 24.98
CA TRP A 56 5.09 -50.43 24.78
C TRP A 56 6.56 -50.55 24.37
N HIS A 57 6.93 -49.88 23.28
CA HIS A 57 8.28 -49.90 22.73
C HIS A 57 9.13 -48.75 23.32
N ARG A 58 10.16 -49.08 24.12
CA ARG A 58 11.08 -48.06 24.67
C ARG A 58 11.91 -47.43 23.56
N LYS A 59 11.94 -46.12 23.50
CA LYS A 59 12.70 -45.33 22.53
C LYS A 59 13.84 -44.55 23.12
N GLN A 60 13.70 -44.08 24.35
CA GLN A 60 14.73 -43.26 24.98
C GLN A 60 14.74 -43.49 26.48
N THR A 61 15.95 -43.57 27.06
CA THR A 61 16.19 -43.59 28.51
C THR A 61 16.83 -42.28 28.90
N LEU A 62 16.25 -41.60 29.89
CA LEU A 62 16.74 -40.38 30.50
C LEU A 62 17.17 -40.66 31.93
N THR A 63 17.83 -39.69 32.59
CA THR A 63 18.32 -39.86 33.97
C THR A 63 17.20 -40.17 35.00
N GLY A 64 16.00 -39.58 34.78
CA GLY A 64 14.86 -39.68 35.70
C GLY A 64 13.63 -40.38 35.15
N SER A 65 13.60 -40.72 33.86
CA SER A 65 12.42 -41.27 33.16
C SER A 65 12.81 -42.10 31.96
N GLU A 66 11.87 -42.87 31.46
CA GLU A 66 11.95 -43.57 30.16
C GLU A 66 10.81 -43.15 29.27
N ARG A 67 11.07 -43.13 27.95
CA ARG A 67 10.10 -42.73 26.91
C ARG A 67 9.72 -43.92 26.05
N TYR A 68 8.44 -44.12 25.91
CA TYR A 68 7.83 -45.22 25.20
C TYR A 68 6.94 -44.76 24.07
N ILE A 69 6.83 -45.60 23.04
CA ILE A 69 5.90 -45.38 21.91
C ILE A 69 4.93 -46.55 21.86
N THR A 70 3.68 -46.28 21.58
CA THR A 70 2.65 -47.28 21.27
C THR A 70 2.28 -47.22 19.79
N GLU A 71 1.76 -48.31 19.24
CA GLU A 71 1.31 -48.31 17.83
C GLU A 71 0.18 -47.30 17.64
N GLU A 72 -0.73 -47.19 18.58
CA GLU A 72 -1.82 -46.20 18.56
C GLU A 72 -1.29 -44.74 18.49
N LEU A 73 -0.25 -44.39 19.21
CA LEU A 73 0.35 -43.04 19.11
C LEU A 73 0.99 -42.80 17.76
N LYS A 74 1.58 -43.80 17.13
CA LYS A 74 2.13 -43.66 15.77
C LYS A 74 1.05 -43.50 14.73
N GLU A 75 0.00 -44.30 14.74
CA GLU A 75 -1.13 -44.17 13.81
C GLU A 75 -1.79 -42.81 13.94
N TYR A 76 -1.90 -42.33 15.17
CA TYR A 76 -2.46 -41.04 15.47
C TYR A 76 -1.59 -39.88 14.98
N GLU A 77 -0.28 -39.97 15.18
CA GLU A 77 0.68 -39.00 14.66
C GLU A 77 0.58 -38.88 13.12
N GLN A 78 0.53 -40.01 12.41
CA GLN A 78 0.37 -40.02 10.96
C GLN A 78 -0.92 -39.34 10.51
N LYS A 79 -2.01 -39.49 11.27
CA LYS A 79 -3.29 -38.83 10.97
C LYS A 79 -3.22 -37.30 11.18
N ILE A 80 -2.56 -36.84 12.25
CA ILE A 80 -2.42 -35.39 12.54
C ILE A 80 -1.49 -34.74 11.53
N LEU A 81 -0.27 -35.24 11.36
CA LEU A 81 0.70 -34.70 10.42
C LEU A 81 0.15 -34.68 8.99
N GLY A 82 -0.51 -35.76 8.57
CA GLY A 82 -1.16 -35.79 7.27
C GLY A 82 -2.34 -34.82 7.12
N ALA A 83 -3.02 -34.45 8.20
CA ALA A 83 -4.07 -33.43 8.16
C ALA A 83 -3.49 -32.01 8.11
N GLU A 84 -2.40 -31.73 8.85
CA GLU A 84 -1.71 -30.44 8.82
C GLU A 84 -1.11 -30.16 7.44
N ASP A 85 -0.41 -31.10 6.85
CA ASP A 85 0.15 -30.99 5.51
C ASP A 85 -0.94 -30.70 4.46
N LYS A 86 -2.06 -31.42 4.53
CA LYS A 86 -3.21 -31.21 3.63
C LYS A 86 -3.88 -29.85 3.84
N ILE A 87 -3.89 -29.31 5.05
CA ILE A 87 -4.41 -27.97 5.33
C ILE A 87 -3.53 -26.93 4.63
N ILE A 88 -2.21 -27.03 4.78
CA ILE A 88 -1.25 -26.10 4.15
C ILE A 88 -1.37 -26.17 2.62
N GLU A 89 -1.40 -27.38 2.06
CA GLU A 89 -1.55 -27.57 0.60
C GLU A 89 -2.84 -26.92 0.09
N LEU A 90 -3.96 -27.14 0.79
CA LEU A 90 -5.25 -26.58 0.42
C LEU A 90 -5.26 -25.03 0.56
N GLU A 91 -4.68 -24.48 1.61
CA GLU A 91 -4.59 -23.03 1.83
C GLU A 91 -3.75 -22.38 0.72
N VAL A 92 -2.59 -22.94 0.38
CA VAL A 92 -1.75 -22.45 -0.72
C VAL A 92 -2.50 -22.50 -2.07
N ARG A 93 -3.21 -23.60 -2.33
CA ARG A 93 -3.99 -23.73 -3.56
C ARG A 93 -5.09 -22.66 -3.63
N LEU A 94 -5.92 -22.53 -2.59
CA LEU A 94 -7.00 -21.55 -2.55
C LEU A 94 -6.50 -20.10 -2.63
N PHE A 95 -5.35 -19.82 -2.03
CA PHE A 95 -4.72 -18.51 -2.11
C PHE A 95 -4.28 -18.18 -3.55
N ASN A 96 -3.66 -19.15 -4.23
CA ASN A 96 -3.24 -18.97 -5.62
C ASN A 96 -4.45 -18.85 -6.57
N GLU A 97 -5.51 -19.62 -6.36
CA GLU A 97 -6.76 -19.52 -7.12
C GLU A 97 -7.40 -18.12 -6.92
N LEU A 98 -7.39 -17.60 -5.70
CA LEU A 98 -7.86 -16.24 -5.41
C LEU A 98 -7.04 -15.18 -6.14
N ILE A 99 -5.71 -15.25 -6.08
CA ILE A 99 -4.82 -14.32 -6.80
C ILE A 99 -5.12 -14.34 -8.30
N LEU A 100 -5.24 -15.54 -8.88
CA LEU A 100 -5.56 -15.67 -10.30
C LEU A 100 -6.93 -15.08 -10.65
N SER A 101 -7.93 -15.27 -9.80
CA SER A 101 -9.26 -14.68 -10.02
C SER A 101 -9.28 -13.16 -9.96
N LEU A 102 -8.33 -12.54 -9.24
CA LEU A 102 -8.22 -11.09 -9.14
C LEU A 102 -7.54 -10.45 -10.36
N THR A 103 -6.82 -11.21 -11.19
CA THR A 103 -6.10 -10.66 -12.34
C THR A 103 -7.03 -10.02 -13.38
N GLU A 104 -8.23 -10.54 -13.55
CA GLU A 104 -9.25 -9.96 -14.46
C GLU A 104 -9.75 -8.57 -14.05
N TYR A 105 -9.59 -8.20 -12.77
CA TYR A 105 -10.01 -6.90 -12.24
C TYR A 105 -8.91 -5.83 -12.29
N ILE A 106 -7.66 -6.20 -12.62
CA ILE A 106 -6.52 -5.27 -12.61
C ILE A 106 -6.75 -4.13 -13.61
N GLU A 107 -7.07 -4.46 -14.86
CA GLU A 107 -7.29 -3.45 -15.91
C GLU A 107 -8.47 -2.52 -15.59
N PRO A 108 -9.67 -3.00 -15.23
CA PRO A 108 -10.77 -2.15 -14.81
C PRO A 108 -10.43 -1.24 -13.61
N VAL A 109 -9.70 -1.73 -12.61
CA VAL A 109 -9.29 -0.93 -11.46
C VAL A 109 -8.31 0.15 -11.86
N GLN A 110 -7.34 -0.15 -12.73
CA GLN A 110 -6.39 0.84 -13.25
C GLN A 110 -7.09 1.92 -14.08
N LEU A 111 -8.03 1.54 -14.93
CA LEU A 111 -8.83 2.47 -15.70
C LEU A 111 -9.64 3.41 -14.80
N ASN A 112 -10.31 2.87 -13.80
CA ASN A 112 -11.05 3.67 -12.82
C ASN A 112 -10.14 4.64 -12.06
N ALA A 113 -8.94 4.19 -11.66
CA ALA A 113 -7.96 5.06 -11.00
C ALA A 113 -7.53 6.23 -11.90
N GLN A 114 -7.31 5.99 -13.20
CA GLN A 114 -6.98 7.05 -14.17
C GLN A 114 -8.13 8.06 -14.34
N VAL A 115 -9.37 7.58 -14.41
CA VAL A 115 -10.55 8.46 -14.52
C VAL A 115 -10.69 9.31 -13.27
N LEU A 116 -10.58 8.71 -12.08
CA LEU A 116 -10.65 9.44 -10.81
C LEU A 116 -9.54 10.47 -10.68
N ALA A 117 -8.31 10.13 -11.06
CA ALA A 117 -7.19 11.08 -11.06
C ALA A 117 -7.44 12.30 -11.97
N ARG A 118 -8.04 12.08 -13.15
CA ARG A 118 -8.42 13.20 -14.05
C ARG A 118 -9.49 14.08 -13.44
N ILE A 119 -10.51 13.48 -12.83
CA ILE A 119 -11.59 14.24 -12.18
C ILE A 119 -11.04 15.07 -11.03
N ASP A 120 -10.16 14.49 -10.20
CA ASP A 120 -9.53 15.16 -9.07
C ASP A 120 -8.71 16.39 -9.50
N VAL A 121 -7.91 16.26 -10.56
CA VAL A 121 -7.14 17.38 -11.13
C VAL A 121 -8.07 18.48 -11.67
N LEU A 122 -9.11 18.11 -12.42
CA LEU A 122 -10.05 19.09 -12.98
C LEU A 122 -10.85 19.80 -11.88
N LEU A 123 -11.22 19.09 -10.82
CA LEU A 123 -11.88 19.66 -9.65
C LEU A 123 -10.97 20.67 -8.95
N SER A 124 -9.70 20.31 -8.73
CA SER A 124 -8.70 21.21 -8.14
C SER A 124 -8.51 22.49 -8.97
N PHE A 125 -8.46 22.37 -10.30
CA PHE A 125 -8.39 23.55 -11.17
C PHE A 125 -9.65 24.42 -11.07
N ALA A 126 -10.82 23.81 -11.05
CA ALA A 126 -12.10 24.54 -10.96
C ALA A 126 -12.25 25.26 -9.62
N GLU A 127 -11.88 24.61 -8.50
CA GLU A 127 -11.89 25.22 -7.18
C GLU A 127 -10.90 26.37 -7.07
N SER A 128 -9.67 26.18 -7.55
CA SER A 128 -8.65 27.23 -7.57
C SER A 128 -9.10 28.43 -8.42
N ALA A 129 -9.69 28.17 -9.57
CA ALA A 129 -10.20 29.23 -10.45
C ALA A 129 -11.35 30.03 -9.80
N LYS A 130 -12.25 29.33 -9.11
CA LYS A 130 -13.39 29.96 -8.42
C LYS A 130 -12.94 30.81 -7.22
N ILE A 131 -12.03 30.28 -6.41
CA ILE A 131 -11.54 30.96 -5.21
C ILE A 131 -10.73 32.21 -5.57
N ASN A 132 -9.87 32.13 -6.60
CA ASN A 132 -8.93 33.17 -6.96
C ASN A 132 -9.39 34.03 -8.16
N ASN A 133 -10.61 33.86 -8.63
CA ASN A 133 -11.15 34.58 -9.80
C ASN A 133 -10.26 34.45 -11.04
N TYR A 134 -9.85 33.22 -11.38
CA TYR A 134 -9.10 32.96 -12.61
C TYR A 134 -10.06 32.83 -13.79
N ILE A 135 -9.56 33.15 -14.99
CA ILE A 135 -10.33 33.09 -16.22
C ILE A 135 -9.82 31.97 -17.13
N LYS A 136 -10.69 31.52 -18.04
CA LYS A 136 -10.32 30.55 -19.08
C LYS A 136 -9.45 31.24 -20.14
N PRO A 137 -8.19 30.83 -20.38
CA PRO A 137 -7.38 31.37 -21.46
C PRO A 137 -7.87 30.87 -22.84
N GLU A 138 -7.64 31.65 -23.87
CA GLU A 138 -7.71 31.20 -25.25
C GLU A 138 -6.36 30.59 -25.65
N ILE A 139 -6.37 29.33 -26.10
CA ILE A 139 -5.17 28.62 -26.56
C ILE A 139 -5.33 28.36 -28.06
N ASP A 140 -4.30 28.72 -28.84
CA ASP A 140 -4.27 28.51 -30.29
C ASP A 140 -2.86 28.05 -30.76
N ASP A 141 -2.71 27.79 -32.03
CA ASP A 141 -1.45 27.38 -32.66
C ASP A 141 -0.55 28.56 -33.06
N SER A 142 -0.88 29.80 -32.63
CA SER A 142 -0.06 30.99 -32.90
C SER A 142 1.20 31.03 -32.04
N LEU A 143 2.10 31.97 -32.37
CA LEU A 143 3.27 32.32 -31.52
C LEU A 143 3.00 33.53 -30.62
N ARG A 144 1.71 33.82 -30.36
CA ARG A 144 1.27 34.99 -29.61
C ARG A 144 1.21 34.69 -28.13
N LEU A 145 1.66 35.63 -27.33
CA LEU A 145 1.49 35.70 -25.88
C LEU A 145 0.88 37.05 -25.52
N GLU A 146 -0.41 37.10 -25.25
CA GLU A 146 -1.11 38.28 -24.79
C GLU A 146 -1.79 37.99 -23.47
N ILE A 147 -1.38 38.67 -22.41
CA ILE A 147 -1.94 38.61 -21.07
C ILE A 147 -2.37 40.03 -20.69
N ARG A 148 -3.64 40.20 -20.34
CA ARG A 148 -4.18 41.47 -19.84
C ARG A 148 -4.46 41.36 -18.36
N LYS A 149 -3.98 42.34 -17.60
CA LYS A 149 -4.07 42.42 -16.16
C LYS A 149 -3.69 41.06 -15.48
N GLY A 150 -2.58 40.50 -15.90
CA GLY A 150 -2.02 39.29 -15.29
C GLY A 150 -1.63 39.54 -13.83
N ARG A 151 -1.90 38.56 -12.99
CA ARG A 151 -1.56 38.58 -11.56
C ARG A 151 -0.62 37.43 -11.23
N HIS A 152 0.20 37.57 -10.21
CA HIS A 152 1.11 36.50 -9.79
C HIS A 152 0.38 35.52 -8.87
N PRO A 153 0.14 34.26 -9.25
CA PRO A 153 -0.73 33.32 -8.54
C PRO A 153 -0.29 33.03 -7.10
N VAL A 154 1.00 33.15 -6.81
CA VAL A 154 1.53 32.91 -5.46
C VAL A 154 1.59 34.19 -4.64
N ILE A 155 2.05 35.30 -5.23
CA ILE A 155 2.19 36.54 -4.46
C ILE A 155 0.83 37.08 -4.07
N GLU A 156 -0.16 37.07 -4.99
CA GLU A 156 -1.50 37.61 -4.67
C GLU A 156 -2.19 36.87 -3.52
N THR A 157 -1.90 35.58 -3.33
CA THR A 157 -2.47 34.79 -2.22
C THR A 157 -1.74 34.97 -0.90
N GLN A 158 -0.56 35.60 -0.90
CA GLN A 158 0.25 35.89 0.29
C GLN A 158 0.13 37.32 0.78
N LEU A 159 -0.53 38.20 0.02
CA LEU A 159 -0.77 39.57 0.43
C LEU A 159 -1.86 39.66 1.50
N ASP A 160 -1.70 40.58 2.43
CA ASP A 160 -2.71 40.85 3.43
C ASP A 160 -3.99 41.45 2.77
N ALA A 161 -5.14 41.31 3.44
CA ALA A 161 -6.43 41.77 2.91
C ALA A 161 -6.48 43.28 2.61
N ALA A 162 -5.55 44.06 3.14
CA ALA A 162 -5.43 45.49 2.89
C ALA A 162 -4.60 45.81 1.63
N ASP A 163 -3.80 44.88 1.16
CA ASP A 163 -2.91 45.04 0.03
C ASP A 163 -3.47 44.33 -1.21
N SER A 164 -3.35 44.99 -2.36
CA SER A 164 -3.77 44.39 -3.64
C SER A 164 -2.59 44.24 -4.57
N TYR A 165 -2.53 43.08 -5.25
CA TYR A 165 -1.53 42.87 -6.31
C TYR A 165 -1.80 43.82 -7.48
N ILE A 166 -0.79 44.54 -7.95
CA ILE A 166 -0.90 45.43 -9.12
C ILE A 166 -0.78 44.57 -10.39
N PRO A 167 -1.86 44.42 -11.17
CA PRO A 167 -1.84 43.57 -12.38
C PRO A 167 -0.96 44.17 -13.49
N ASN A 168 -0.43 43.29 -14.34
CA ASN A 168 0.47 43.71 -15.43
C ASN A 168 0.02 43.13 -16.77
N ASP A 169 0.20 43.92 -17.85
CA ASP A 169 -0.02 43.50 -19.22
C ASP A 169 1.27 42.99 -19.85
N ILE A 170 1.20 41.90 -20.59
CA ILE A 170 2.29 41.35 -21.39
C ILE A 170 1.79 41.08 -22.79
N PHE A 171 2.57 41.53 -23.78
CA PHE A 171 2.34 41.23 -25.18
C PHE A 171 3.66 40.85 -25.84
N LEU A 172 3.67 39.68 -26.48
CA LEU A 172 4.76 39.19 -27.35
C LEU A 172 4.15 38.48 -28.56
N ASP A 173 4.75 38.70 -29.75
CA ASP A 173 4.45 37.94 -30.95
C ASP A 173 5.71 37.75 -31.81
N ASN A 174 5.61 37.06 -32.92
CA ASN A 174 6.75 36.83 -33.82
C ASN A 174 6.87 37.89 -34.94
N GLU A 175 5.98 38.90 -35.00
CA GLU A 175 5.94 39.89 -36.07
C GLU A 175 6.33 41.28 -35.58
N THR A 176 5.74 41.72 -34.47
CA THR A 176 5.86 43.10 -34.00
C THR A 176 6.69 43.26 -32.75
N GLN A 177 6.62 42.31 -31.80
CA GLN A 177 7.29 42.41 -30.51
C GLN A 177 7.79 41.04 -30.02
N GLN A 178 8.95 40.63 -30.48
CA GLN A 178 9.55 39.35 -30.07
C GLN A 178 10.27 39.40 -28.71
N ILE A 179 10.74 40.56 -28.33
CA ILE A 179 11.55 40.76 -27.13
C ILE A 179 10.97 41.93 -26.31
N LEU A 180 10.75 41.71 -25.03
CA LEU A 180 10.37 42.73 -24.07
C LEU A 180 11.52 42.93 -23.05
N ILE A 181 12.11 44.12 -22.99
CA ILE A 181 13.13 44.50 -22.04
C ILE A 181 12.50 45.23 -20.87
N ILE A 182 12.60 44.65 -19.68
CA ILE A 182 12.04 45.18 -18.46
C ILE A 182 13.16 45.77 -17.58
N THR A 183 13.13 47.08 -17.38
CA THR A 183 14.10 47.80 -16.56
C THR A 183 13.43 48.45 -15.34
N GLY A 184 14.19 48.77 -14.31
CA GLY A 184 13.69 49.45 -13.12
C GLY A 184 14.60 49.23 -11.91
N PRO A 185 14.39 49.95 -10.81
CA PRO A 185 15.18 49.82 -9.61
C PRO A 185 15.06 48.43 -8.98
N ASN A 186 15.94 48.11 -8.04
CA ASN A 186 15.81 46.85 -7.26
C ASN A 186 14.51 46.92 -6.45
N MET A 187 13.91 45.73 -6.22
CA MET A 187 12.63 45.56 -5.51
C MET A 187 11.38 46.17 -6.23
N SER A 188 11.47 46.56 -7.51
CA SER A 188 10.35 47.11 -8.28
C SER A 188 9.43 46.05 -8.90
N GLY A 189 9.57 44.78 -8.53
CA GLY A 189 8.69 43.71 -9.03
C GLY A 189 9.13 43.08 -10.34
N LYS A 190 10.30 43.42 -10.95
CA LYS A 190 10.77 42.85 -12.21
C LYS A 190 10.78 41.31 -12.21
N SER A 191 11.38 40.70 -11.19
CA SER A 191 11.43 39.24 -11.05
C SER A 191 10.05 38.62 -10.81
N ALA A 192 9.16 39.34 -10.13
CA ALA A 192 7.77 38.90 -9.96
C ALA A 192 7.04 38.85 -11.29
N LEU A 193 7.19 39.88 -12.16
CA LEU A 193 6.58 39.91 -13.48
C LEU A 193 7.07 38.76 -14.40
N LEU A 194 8.37 38.47 -14.40
CA LEU A 194 8.91 37.35 -15.18
C LEU A 194 8.35 36.01 -14.73
N ARG A 195 8.30 35.79 -13.40
CA ARG A 195 7.72 34.56 -12.82
C ARG A 195 6.22 34.47 -13.05
N GLN A 196 5.48 35.58 -12.89
CA GLN A 196 4.06 35.68 -13.20
C GLN A 196 3.78 35.21 -14.62
N THR A 197 4.51 35.76 -15.61
CA THR A 197 4.33 35.40 -17.02
C THR A 197 4.57 33.91 -17.25
N ALA A 198 5.67 33.37 -16.73
CA ALA A 198 5.99 31.94 -16.85
C ALA A 198 4.92 31.05 -16.20
N LEU A 199 4.42 31.40 -15.01
CA LEU A 199 3.39 30.65 -14.30
C LEU A 199 2.04 30.71 -15.02
N ILE A 200 1.65 31.86 -15.56
CA ILE A 200 0.41 31.98 -16.35
C ILE A 200 0.48 31.11 -17.60
N VAL A 201 1.60 31.13 -18.33
CA VAL A 201 1.80 30.25 -19.49
C VAL A 201 1.76 28.78 -19.08
N LEU A 202 2.45 28.40 -18.00
CA LEU A 202 2.44 27.02 -17.50
C LEU A 202 1.02 26.56 -17.14
N LEU A 203 0.26 27.36 -16.37
CA LEU A 203 -1.11 27.04 -16.00
C LEU A 203 -1.99 26.86 -17.23
N ALA A 204 -1.85 27.74 -18.22
CA ALA A 204 -2.59 27.63 -19.48
C ALA A 204 -2.27 26.33 -20.24
N GLN A 205 -0.97 25.97 -20.35
CA GLN A 205 -0.53 24.76 -21.08
C GLN A 205 -0.98 23.46 -20.41
N ILE A 206 -1.12 23.42 -19.08
CA ILE A 206 -1.62 22.23 -18.37
C ILE A 206 -3.17 22.16 -18.34
N GLY A 207 -3.87 23.12 -18.97
CA GLY A 207 -5.33 23.16 -19.05
C GLY A 207 -6.04 23.80 -17.86
N SER A 208 -5.31 24.52 -16.99
CA SER A 208 -5.89 25.29 -15.89
C SER A 208 -6.41 26.66 -16.37
N PHE A 209 -7.27 27.28 -15.57
CA PHE A 209 -7.59 28.69 -15.65
C PHE A 209 -6.41 29.53 -15.15
N VAL A 210 -6.35 30.81 -15.54
CA VAL A 210 -5.20 31.68 -15.29
C VAL A 210 -5.58 32.98 -14.57
N PRO A 211 -4.70 33.54 -13.72
CA PRO A 211 -4.91 34.80 -13.01
C PRO A 211 -4.72 35.99 -13.93
N ALA A 212 -5.71 36.30 -14.73
CA ALA A 212 -5.71 37.43 -15.66
C ALA A 212 -7.13 37.95 -15.89
N GLU A 213 -7.29 39.14 -16.55
CA GLU A 213 -8.56 39.59 -17.07
C GLU A 213 -8.87 38.91 -18.42
N SER A 214 -7.85 38.76 -19.29
CA SER A 214 -7.88 37.94 -20.47
C SER A 214 -6.49 37.40 -20.80
N ALA A 215 -6.43 36.25 -21.47
CA ALA A 215 -5.19 35.66 -21.93
C ALA A 215 -5.39 34.96 -23.27
N LYS A 216 -4.52 35.24 -24.24
CA LYS A 216 -4.40 34.51 -25.52
C LYS A 216 -2.98 34.03 -25.66
N ILE A 217 -2.82 32.72 -25.67
CA ILE A 217 -1.50 32.08 -25.51
C ILE A 217 -1.37 30.97 -26.55
N GLY A 218 -0.34 31.08 -27.39
CA GLY A 218 0.02 30.01 -28.30
C GLY A 218 0.58 28.78 -27.55
N ILE A 219 0.55 27.62 -28.21
CA ILE A 219 1.17 26.41 -27.69
C ILE A 219 2.69 26.60 -27.65
N VAL A 220 3.31 26.31 -26.49
CA VAL A 220 4.75 26.45 -26.26
C VAL A 220 5.40 25.12 -25.93
N ASP A 221 6.55 24.84 -26.52
CA ASP A 221 7.31 23.61 -26.27
C ASP A 221 8.09 23.67 -24.93
N LYS A 222 8.56 24.86 -24.55
CA LYS A 222 9.45 25.03 -23.40
C LYS A 222 9.30 26.41 -22.77
N ILE A 223 9.45 26.48 -21.47
CA ILE A 223 9.51 27.71 -20.70
C ILE A 223 10.87 27.73 -19.97
N PHE A 224 11.69 28.73 -20.26
CA PHE A 224 12.96 28.93 -19.59
C PHE A 224 12.91 30.18 -18.72
N THR A 225 13.26 30.04 -17.47
CA THR A 225 13.39 31.19 -16.55
C THR A 225 14.77 31.16 -15.89
N ARG A 226 15.40 32.34 -15.81
CA ARG A 226 16.55 32.55 -14.94
C ARG A 226 16.11 33.44 -13.79
N VAL A 227 16.03 32.86 -12.62
CA VAL A 227 15.70 33.56 -11.39
C VAL A 227 17.00 33.63 -10.57
N GLY A 228 17.58 34.82 -10.48
CA GLY A 228 18.76 35.10 -9.66
C GLY A 228 18.36 35.53 -8.27
#